data_e47394b7ec6932e6c27db6d956b990ab
#
_entry.id   e47394b7ec6932e6c27db6d956b990ab
#
_cell.length_a   1.000
_cell.length_b   1.000
_cell.length_c   1.000
_cell.angle_alpha   90.00
_cell.angle_beta   90.00
_cell.angle_gamma   90.00
#
_symmetry.space_group_name_H-M   'P 1'
#
loop_
_entity.id
_entity.type
_entity.pdbx_description
1 polymer ?
#
loop_
_entity_poly.entity_id
_entity_poly.type
_entity_poly.pdbx_seq_one_letter_code
_entity_poly.pdbx_strand_id
1 'polypeptide(L)'
;MAKALDLGCGPIPNNPFKANEIFGVDIVSNLAPNIATADLAIEAIPFPANYFQYVTAYQFIEHVPRVIYAPTRRNSFVELMNEIYRVLEKDGIFLSVTPAYPHNAAFQDPTHVNIITEETFRFYFAMPNRWASIYGFTGSFELIAQDWMGVNLVTQLRKT
;
A
#
# COMPACT_ATOMS: atom_id res chain seq x y z
N MET A 1 7.46 14.09 -16.13
CA MET A 1 7.71 14.57 -14.75
C MET A 1 7.26 13.49 -13.80
N ALA A 2 8.05 13.21 -12.75
CA ALA A 2 7.75 12.16 -11.80
C ALA A 2 6.53 12.52 -10.94
N LYS A 3 5.58 11.58 -10.83
CA LYS A 3 4.39 11.69 -9.99
C LYS A 3 4.42 10.67 -8.88
N ALA A 4 4.06 11.08 -7.67
CA ALA A 4 3.93 10.20 -6.53
C ALA A 4 2.54 10.27 -5.91
N LEU A 5 2.09 9.17 -5.32
CA LEU A 5 0.85 9.04 -4.57
C LEU A 5 1.16 8.53 -3.17
N ASP A 6 0.63 9.17 -2.14
CA ASP A 6 0.72 8.71 -0.76
C ASP A 6 -0.65 8.23 -0.26
N LEU A 7 -0.70 7.00 0.24
CA LEU A 7 -1.94 6.34 0.70
C LEU A 7 -2.07 6.49 2.22
N GLY A 8 -3.25 6.92 2.69
CA GLY A 8 -3.48 7.27 4.09
C GLY A 8 -2.65 8.48 4.50
N CYS A 9 -2.55 9.45 3.60
CA CYS A 9 -1.56 10.54 3.68
C CYS A 9 -1.83 11.58 4.78
N GLY A 10 -3.04 11.60 5.38
CA GLY A 10 -3.45 12.72 6.22
C GLY A 10 -3.43 14.05 5.46
N PRO A 11 -3.19 15.18 6.16
CA PRO A 11 -3.23 16.51 5.54
C PRO A 11 -2.02 16.85 4.66
N ILE A 12 -0.91 16.10 4.78
CA ILE A 12 0.35 16.38 4.07
C ILE A 12 0.94 15.08 3.53
N PRO A 13 0.82 14.81 2.21
CA PRO A 13 1.38 13.61 1.60
C PRO A 13 2.91 13.52 1.72
N ASN A 14 3.43 12.33 2.02
CA ASN A 14 4.87 12.05 2.06
C ASN A 14 5.44 11.97 0.64
N ASN A 15 6.62 12.57 0.43
CA ASN A 15 7.31 12.57 -0.86
C ASN A 15 8.79 12.16 -0.72
N PRO A 16 9.10 10.92 -0.31
CA PRO A 16 10.48 10.48 -0.07
C PRO A 16 11.30 10.39 -1.37
N PHE A 17 10.65 10.22 -2.50
CA PHE A 17 11.29 10.13 -3.81
C PHE A 17 11.51 11.50 -4.48
N LYS A 18 11.08 12.59 -3.84
CA LYS A 18 11.18 13.96 -4.38
C LYS A 18 10.56 14.08 -5.77
N ALA A 19 9.40 13.42 -5.96
CA ALA A 19 8.63 13.53 -7.18
C ALA A 19 8.23 14.99 -7.45
N ASN A 20 8.08 15.35 -8.72
CA ASN A 20 7.72 16.72 -9.12
C ASN A 20 6.29 17.07 -8.73
N GLU A 21 5.39 16.08 -8.78
CA GLU A 21 3.99 16.21 -8.40
C GLU A 21 3.68 15.17 -7.32
N ILE A 22 3.02 15.60 -6.25
CA ILE A 22 2.59 14.72 -5.17
C ILE A 22 1.07 14.77 -5.03
N PHE A 23 0.48 13.61 -4.92
CA PHE A 23 -0.94 13.38 -4.69
C PHE A 23 -1.12 12.55 -3.42
N GLY A 24 -2.30 12.62 -2.83
CA GLY A 24 -2.67 11.81 -1.68
C GLY A 24 -4.04 11.16 -1.84
N VAL A 25 -4.27 10.11 -1.07
CA VAL A 25 -5.61 9.57 -0.79
C VAL A 25 -5.75 9.39 0.71
N ASP A 26 -6.86 9.84 1.25
CA ASP A 26 -7.21 9.65 2.66
C ASP A 26 -8.71 9.42 2.82
N ILE A 27 -9.10 8.79 3.92
CA ILE A 27 -10.52 8.61 4.27
C ILE A 27 -11.16 9.94 4.73
N VAL A 28 -10.34 10.86 5.24
CA VAL A 28 -10.79 12.19 5.68
C VAL A 28 -11.01 13.08 4.46
N SER A 29 -12.21 13.68 4.39
CA SER A 29 -12.58 14.55 3.28
C SER A 29 -12.04 15.98 3.40
N ASN A 30 -11.93 16.66 2.26
CA ASN A 30 -11.63 18.09 2.16
C ASN A 30 -10.27 18.53 2.75
N LEU A 31 -9.26 17.70 2.64
CA LEU A 31 -7.91 18.01 3.16
C LEU A 31 -7.19 19.06 2.28
N ALA A 32 -6.96 18.74 1.01
CA ALA A 32 -6.30 19.64 0.04
C ALA A 32 -6.70 19.26 -1.40
N PRO A 33 -6.55 20.15 -2.39
CA PRO A 33 -6.94 19.87 -3.78
C PRO A 33 -6.23 18.69 -4.44
N ASN A 34 -5.03 18.36 -4.00
CA ASN A 34 -4.24 17.21 -4.49
C ASN A 34 -4.45 15.95 -3.67
N ILE A 35 -5.39 15.94 -2.70
CA ILE A 35 -5.75 14.79 -1.87
C ILE A 35 -7.17 14.38 -2.22
N ALA A 36 -7.31 13.17 -2.76
CA ALA A 36 -8.60 12.57 -3.03
C ALA A 36 -9.15 11.88 -1.77
N THR A 37 -10.47 11.84 -1.64
CA THR A 37 -11.13 11.13 -0.54
C THR A 37 -11.58 9.76 -1.00
N ALA A 38 -11.14 8.70 -0.32
CA ALA A 38 -11.61 7.33 -0.53
C ALA A 38 -11.28 6.45 0.69
N ASP A 39 -12.17 5.51 1.00
CA ASP A 39 -11.91 4.43 1.94
C ASP A 39 -11.27 3.24 1.19
N LEU A 40 -9.94 3.18 1.20
CA LEU A 40 -9.18 2.18 0.45
C LEU A 40 -9.30 0.74 1.00
N ALA A 41 -10.03 0.55 2.10
CA ALA A 41 -10.43 -0.79 2.53
C ALA A 41 -11.53 -1.38 1.64
N ILE A 42 -12.34 -0.54 0.98
CA ILE A 42 -13.52 -0.95 0.22
C ILE A 42 -13.65 -0.28 -1.16
N GLU A 43 -12.91 0.80 -1.42
CA GLU A 43 -12.97 1.59 -2.65
C GLU A 43 -11.68 1.46 -3.45
N ALA A 44 -11.79 1.65 -4.76
CA ALA A 44 -10.64 1.74 -5.66
C ALA A 44 -9.84 3.02 -5.42
N ILE A 45 -8.56 3.00 -5.71
CA ILE A 45 -7.73 4.22 -5.77
C ILE A 45 -8.26 5.13 -6.88
N PRO A 46 -8.71 6.38 -6.57
CA PRO A 46 -9.44 7.25 -7.51
C PRO A 46 -8.51 7.93 -8.54
N PHE A 47 -7.59 7.18 -9.09
CA PHE A 47 -6.65 7.63 -10.11
C PHE A 47 -6.57 6.63 -11.27
N PRO A 48 -6.15 7.08 -12.49
CA PRO A 48 -6.00 6.20 -13.65
C PRO A 48 -4.94 5.11 -13.45
N ALA A 49 -5.03 4.05 -14.26
CA ALA A 49 -3.96 3.05 -14.37
C ALA A 49 -2.68 3.66 -14.97
N ASN A 50 -1.52 3.15 -14.52
CA ASN A 50 -0.20 3.55 -15.00
C ASN A 50 0.04 5.08 -14.94
N TYR A 51 -0.29 5.68 -13.81
CA TYR A 51 -0.25 7.13 -13.64
C TYR A 51 0.88 7.61 -12.73
N PHE A 52 1.35 6.76 -11.81
CA PHE A 52 2.36 7.11 -10.82
C PHE A 52 3.66 6.33 -10.99
N GLN A 53 4.79 7.01 -10.88
CA GLN A 53 6.09 6.36 -10.75
C GLN A 53 6.33 5.84 -9.34
N TYR A 54 5.72 6.47 -8.34
CA TYR A 54 5.89 6.12 -6.93
C TYR A 54 4.54 6.07 -6.23
N VAL A 55 4.31 5.02 -5.46
CA VAL A 55 3.21 4.92 -4.50
C VAL A 55 3.81 4.65 -3.13
N THR A 56 3.39 5.39 -2.12
CA THR A 56 3.86 5.26 -0.74
C THR A 56 2.70 4.94 0.20
N ALA A 57 3.00 4.23 1.29
CA ALA A 57 2.07 3.94 2.37
C ALA A 57 2.84 3.96 3.69
N TYR A 58 2.70 5.03 4.45
CA TYR A 58 3.31 5.20 5.77
C TYR A 58 2.27 5.00 6.86
N GLN A 59 2.48 4.01 7.75
CA GLN A 59 1.56 3.72 8.87
C GLN A 59 0.11 3.60 8.38
N PHE A 60 -0.08 2.86 7.27
CA PHE A 60 -1.37 2.75 6.61
C PHE A 60 -1.81 1.30 6.37
N ILE A 61 -0.90 0.44 5.86
CA ILE A 61 -1.23 -0.94 5.46
C ILE A 61 -1.76 -1.77 6.63
N GLU A 62 -1.28 -1.53 7.84
CA GLU A 62 -1.71 -2.19 9.07
C GLU A 62 -3.18 -1.94 9.42
N HIS A 63 -3.77 -0.85 8.91
CA HIS A 63 -5.17 -0.49 9.13
C HIS A 63 -6.12 -1.09 8.08
N VAL A 64 -5.60 -1.65 6.99
CA VAL A 64 -6.42 -2.22 5.91
C VAL A 64 -6.78 -3.67 6.23
N PRO A 65 -8.06 -4.04 6.39
CA PRO A 65 -8.47 -5.40 6.72
C PRO A 65 -7.98 -6.41 5.69
N ARG A 66 -7.53 -7.57 6.12
CA ARG A 66 -7.19 -8.67 5.20
C ARG A 66 -8.44 -9.20 4.51
N VAL A 67 -9.50 -9.40 5.26
CA VAL A 67 -10.77 -9.93 4.78
C VAL A 67 -11.93 -9.12 5.38
N ILE A 68 -12.87 -8.75 4.54
CA ILE A 68 -14.18 -8.18 4.93
C ILE A 68 -15.24 -9.23 4.62
N TYR A 69 -16.17 -9.48 5.54
CA TYR A 69 -17.21 -10.51 5.39
C TYR A 69 -18.59 -9.98 5.03
N ALA A 70 -18.88 -8.71 5.28
CA ALA A 70 -20.19 -8.10 5.02
C ALA A 70 -20.05 -6.88 4.10
N PRO A 71 -20.99 -6.62 3.16
CA PRO A 71 -22.17 -7.44 2.83
C PRO A 71 -21.81 -8.74 2.08
N THR A 72 -20.61 -8.82 1.49
CA THR A 72 -20.05 -9.99 0.81
C THR A 72 -18.60 -10.17 1.19
N ARG A 73 -18.09 -11.39 1.14
CA ARG A 73 -16.68 -11.67 1.43
C ARG A 73 -15.77 -11.04 0.37
N ARG A 74 -14.79 -10.25 0.82
CA ARG A 74 -13.76 -9.63 -0.01
C ARG A 74 -12.38 -9.80 0.63
N ASN A 75 -11.37 -9.97 -0.18
CA ASN A 75 -9.96 -9.97 0.25
C ASN A 75 -9.40 -8.54 0.12
N SER A 76 -9.82 -7.65 1.02
CA SER A 76 -9.59 -6.21 0.93
C SER A 76 -8.11 -5.84 0.74
N PHE A 77 -7.20 -6.44 1.50
CA PHE A 77 -5.77 -6.18 1.35
C PHE A 77 -5.24 -6.63 -0.03
N VAL A 78 -5.71 -7.76 -0.56
CA VAL A 78 -5.33 -8.22 -1.91
C VAL A 78 -5.88 -7.28 -2.99
N GLU A 79 -7.11 -6.80 -2.82
CA GLU A 79 -7.72 -5.82 -3.73
C GLU A 79 -6.95 -4.49 -3.71
N LEU A 80 -6.53 -4.00 -2.54
CA LEU A 80 -5.67 -2.82 -2.45
C LEU A 80 -4.34 -3.02 -3.17
N MET A 81 -3.70 -4.17 -3.02
CA MET A 81 -2.44 -4.47 -3.73
C MET A 81 -2.63 -4.54 -5.25
N ASN A 82 -3.80 -4.98 -5.74
CA ASN A 82 -4.16 -4.88 -7.16
C ASN A 82 -4.29 -3.42 -7.60
N GLU A 83 -4.91 -2.57 -6.79
CA GLU A 83 -5.07 -1.15 -7.08
C GLU A 83 -3.73 -0.40 -7.08
N ILE A 84 -2.84 -0.69 -6.11
CA ILE A 84 -1.47 -0.17 -6.10
C ILE A 84 -0.74 -0.57 -7.40
N TYR A 85 -0.84 -1.85 -7.78
CA TYR A 85 -0.25 -2.34 -9.03
C TYR A 85 -0.86 -1.64 -10.25
N ARG A 86 -2.17 -1.44 -10.26
CA ARG A 86 -2.89 -0.79 -11.37
C ARG A 86 -2.43 0.63 -11.61
N VAL A 87 -2.34 1.44 -10.53
CA VAL A 87 -2.01 2.87 -10.66
C VAL A 87 -0.53 3.15 -10.88
N LEU A 88 0.36 2.22 -10.52
CA LEU A 88 1.79 2.33 -10.82
C LEU A 88 2.06 2.19 -12.32
N GLU A 89 2.97 2.99 -12.84
CA GLU A 89 3.58 2.79 -14.16
C GLU A 89 4.45 1.52 -14.16
N LYS A 90 4.80 1.03 -15.34
CA LYS A 90 5.80 -0.04 -15.48
C LYS A 90 7.11 0.42 -14.83
N ASP A 91 7.76 -0.49 -14.10
CA ASP A 91 8.96 -0.23 -13.31
C ASP A 91 8.76 0.76 -12.14
N GLY A 92 7.54 1.21 -11.89
CA GLY A 92 7.18 2.07 -10.75
C GLY A 92 7.37 1.37 -9.41
N ILE A 93 7.60 2.16 -8.35
CA ILE A 93 7.96 1.67 -7.02
C ILE A 93 6.81 1.87 -6.04
N PHE A 94 6.46 0.82 -5.31
CA PHE A 94 5.66 0.88 -4.11
C PHE A 94 6.56 0.81 -2.88
N LEU A 95 6.45 1.79 -1.98
CA LEU A 95 7.13 1.85 -0.69
C LEU A 95 6.12 1.71 0.44
N SER A 96 6.26 0.68 1.26
CA SER A 96 5.50 0.48 2.51
C SER A 96 6.40 0.69 3.71
N VAL A 97 5.93 1.46 4.69
CA VAL A 97 6.55 1.64 6.01
C VAL A 97 5.48 1.35 7.06
N THR A 98 5.56 0.20 7.71
CA THR A 98 4.50 -0.29 8.61
C THR A 98 5.09 -1.00 9.82
N PRO A 99 4.52 -0.82 11.03
CA PRO A 99 4.92 -1.61 12.18
C PRO A 99 4.61 -3.09 11.91
N ALA A 100 5.58 -3.96 12.17
CA ALA A 100 5.49 -5.35 11.77
C ALA A 100 5.89 -6.31 12.90
N TYR A 101 5.41 -7.56 12.80
CA TYR A 101 5.84 -8.65 13.68
C TYR A 101 7.37 -8.83 13.58
N PRO A 102 8.12 -9.04 14.69
CA PRO A 102 7.63 -9.41 16.03
C PRO A 102 7.45 -8.24 17.00
N HIS A 103 7.44 -6.99 16.54
CA HIS A 103 7.33 -5.84 17.45
C HIS A 103 5.93 -5.63 18.00
N ASN A 104 5.82 -5.23 19.27
CA ASN A 104 4.55 -4.93 19.94
C ASN A 104 3.75 -3.85 19.19
N ALA A 105 4.42 -2.91 18.54
CA ALA A 105 3.81 -1.86 17.76
C ALA A 105 2.86 -2.38 16.65
N ALA A 106 3.08 -3.60 16.15
CA ALA A 106 2.18 -4.23 15.20
C ALA A 106 0.81 -4.59 15.80
N PHE A 107 0.69 -4.67 17.12
CA PHE A 107 -0.48 -5.21 17.81
C PHE A 107 -1.13 -4.23 18.79
N GLN A 108 -0.40 -3.23 19.27
CA GLN A 108 -0.83 -2.38 20.37
C GLN A 108 -1.98 -1.43 20.02
N ASP A 109 -2.11 -1.03 18.76
CA ASP A 109 -3.20 -0.20 18.29
C ASP A 109 -4.40 -1.10 17.95
N PRO A 110 -5.60 -0.85 18.54
CA PRO A 110 -6.79 -1.67 18.29
C PRO A 110 -7.29 -1.61 16.84
N THR A 111 -6.82 -0.66 16.06
CA THR A 111 -7.15 -0.52 14.62
C THR A 111 -6.13 -1.19 13.71
N HIS A 112 -5.05 -1.79 14.25
CA HIS A 112 -4.12 -2.63 13.49
C HIS A 112 -4.74 -4.01 13.25
N VAL A 113 -5.38 -4.16 12.11
CA VAL A 113 -6.11 -5.38 11.71
C VAL A 113 -5.36 -6.23 10.68
N ASN A 114 -4.21 -5.74 10.21
CA ASN A 114 -3.36 -6.40 9.21
C ASN A 114 -1.92 -6.53 9.72
N ILE A 115 -1.60 -7.65 10.32
CA ILE A 115 -0.26 -7.90 10.86
C ILE A 115 0.69 -8.27 9.73
N ILE A 116 1.65 -7.41 9.46
CA ILE A 116 2.68 -7.61 8.44
C ILE A 116 3.90 -8.33 9.05
N THR A 117 4.52 -9.19 8.26
CA THR A 117 5.80 -9.84 8.54
C THR A 117 6.76 -9.65 7.38
N GLU A 118 8.04 -9.94 7.57
CA GLU A 118 9.04 -9.93 6.48
C GLU A 118 8.63 -10.79 5.28
N GLU A 119 7.82 -11.83 5.51
CA GLU A 119 7.38 -12.78 4.48
C GLU A 119 6.14 -12.30 3.72
N THR A 120 5.36 -11.35 4.27
CA THR A 120 4.07 -10.93 3.71
C THR A 120 4.22 -10.46 2.27
N PHE A 121 5.05 -9.46 2.02
CA PHE A 121 5.24 -8.96 0.65
C PHE A 121 6.07 -9.92 -0.20
N ARG A 122 7.13 -10.49 0.36
CA ARG A 122 8.08 -11.39 -0.30
C ARG A 122 7.41 -12.59 -0.92
N PHE A 123 6.54 -13.29 -0.20
CA PHE A 123 5.96 -14.53 -0.69
C PHE A 123 4.59 -14.33 -1.34
N TYR A 124 3.81 -13.35 -0.90
CA TYR A 124 2.45 -13.22 -1.39
C TYR A 124 2.32 -12.34 -2.62
N PHE A 125 3.14 -11.29 -2.75
CA PHE A 125 2.99 -10.30 -3.83
C PHE A 125 4.17 -10.21 -4.78
N ALA A 126 5.36 -10.68 -4.37
CA ALA A 126 6.57 -10.63 -5.19
C ALA A 126 6.86 -11.95 -5.90
N MET A 127 7.55 -11.84 -7.04
CA MET A 127 8.11 -12.97 -7.77
C MET A 127 9.22 -13.67 -6.96
N PRO A 128 9.43 -14.97 -7.12
CA PRO A 128 8.71 -15.89 -8.03
C PRO A 128 7.39 -16.45 -7.46
N ASN A 129 7.11 -16.25 -6.17
CA ASN A 129 6.05 -16.98 -5.47
C ASN A 129 4.64 -16.48 -5.80
N ARG A 130 4.36 -15.21 -5.56
CA ARG A 130 3.05 -14.57 -5.81
C ARG A 130 1.87 -15.38 -5.27
N TRP A 131 1.96 -15.92 -4.05
CA TRP A 131 0.92 -16.81 -3.50
C TRP A 131 -0.44 -16.14 -3.35
N ALA A 132 -0.51 -14.80 -3.28
CA ALA A 132 -1.77 -14.07 -3.27
C ALA A 132 -2.59 -14.23 -4.56
N SER A 133 -2.01 -14.79 -5.63
CA SER A 133 -2.74 -15.07 -6.87
C SER A 133 -3.92 -16.01 -6.66
N ILE A 134 -3.84 -16.96 -5.71
CA ILE A 134 -4.96 -17.84 -5.33
C ILE A 134 -6.11 -17.08 -4.65
N TYR A 135 -5.86 -15.86 -4.17
CA TYR A 135 -6.85 -14.98 -3.52
C TYR A 135 -7.29 -13.82 -4.42
N GLY A 136 -6.90 -13.83 -5.71
CA GLY A 136 -7.30 -12.84 -6.69
C GLY A 136 -6.27 -11.72 -6.96
N PHE A 137 -5.02 -11.86 -6.51
CA PHE A 137 -3.95 -10.95 -6.91
C PHE A 137 -3.57 -11.18 -8.38
N THR A 138 -3.71 -10.15 -9.20
CA THR A 138 -3.40 -10.22 -10.65
C THR A 138 -2.08 -9.55 -11.03
N GLY A 139 -1.49 -8.77 -10.10
CA GLY A 139 -0.24 -8.06 -10.31
C GLY A 139 1.01 -8.95 -10.27
N SER A 140 2.15 -8.31 -10.45
CA SER A 140 3.47 -8.94 -10.31
C SER A 140 4.47 -7.90 -9.82
N PHE A 141 5.06 -8.13 -8.66
CA PHE A 141 6.11 -7.27 -8.13
C PHE A 141 7.44 -8.00 -8.03
N GLU A 142 8.51 -7.22 -8.05
CA GLU A 142 9.83 -7.63 -7.61
C GLU A 142 10.13 -6.97 -6.26
N LEU A 143 10.57 -7.73 -5.28
CA LEU A 143 11.07 -7.20 -4.01
C LEU A 143 12.49 -6.67 -4.23
N ILE A 144 12.66 -5.33 -4.23
CA ILE A 144 13.97 -4.70 -4.49
C ILE A 144 14.71 -4.32 -3.22
N ALA A 145 13.98 -4.04 -2.14
CA ALA A 145 14.58 -3.77 -0.82
C ALA A 145 13.60 -4.09 0.30
N GLN A 146 14.13 -4.60 1.40
CA GLN A 146 13.37 -4.76 2.64
C GLN A 146 14.33 -4.65 3.82
N ASP A 147 14.05 -3.77 4.76
CA ASP A 147 14.88 -3.51 5.93
C ASP A 147 14.05 -3.02 7.11
N TRP A 148 14.63 -3.03 8.30
CA TRP A 148 14.02 -2.53 9.51
C TRP A 148 14.42 -1.09 9.81
N MET A 149 13.44 -0.25 10.13
CA MET A 149 13.62 1.10 10.66
C MET A 149 12.91 1.18 12.03
N GLY A 150 13.64 0.88 13.08
CA GLY A 150 13.05 0.71 14.41
C GLY A 150 12.06 -0.45 14.43
N VAL A 151 10.80 -0.15 14.76
CA VAL A 151 9.70 -1.14 14.80
C VAL A 151 9.03 -1.35 13.43
N ASN A 152 9.39 -0.52 12.45
CA ASN A 152 8.77 -0.54 11.13
C ASN A 152 9.56 -1.39 10.16
N LEU A 153 8.86 -2.21 9.41
CA LEU A 153 9.38 -2.88 8.23
C LEU A 153 9.20 -1.93 7.04
N VAL A 154 10.31 -1.61 6.40
CA VAL A 154 10.37 -0.79 5.19
C VAL A 154 10.54 -1.73 4.01
N THR A 155 9.57 -1.76 3.11
CA THR A 155 9.56 -2.66 1.95
C THR A 155 9.41 -1.86 0.67
N GLN A 156 10.26 -2.12 -0.32
CA GLN A 156 10.15 -1.55 -1.66
C GLN A 156 9.87 -2.66 -2.67
N LEU A 157 8.79 -2.51 -3.40
CA LEU A 157 8.37 -3.39 -4.48
C LEU A 157 8.39 -2.63 -5.80
N ARG A 158 8.94 -3.24 -6.85
CA ARG A 158 8.91 -2.71 -8.21
C ARG A 158 7.85 -3.44 -9.04
N LYS A 159 7.00 -2.69 -9.74
CA LYS A 159 6.05 -3.25 -10.72
C LYS A 159 6.81 -3.85 -11.90
N THR A 160 6.56 -5.11 -12.23
CA THR A 160 7.18 -5.83 -13.35
C THR A 160 6.25 -5.91 -14.56
#